data_bcfbaf961360660d9ab328eaec19b77b
#
_entry.id   bcfbaf961360660d9ab328eaec19b77b
#
_cell.length_a   1.000
_cell.length_b   1.000
_cell.length_c   1.000
_cell.angle_alpha   90.00
_cell.angle_beta   90.00
_cell.angle_gamma   90.00
#
_symmetry.space_group_name_H-M   'P 1'
#
loop_
_entity.id
_entity.type
_entity.pdbx_description
1 polymer ?
#
loop_
_entity_poly.entity_id
_entity_poly.type
_entity_poly.pdbx_seq_one_letter_code
_entity_poly.pdbx_strand_id
1 'polypeptide(L)'
;MTSAGKASDVGSGIYGAEYGAACALTEAAADAIEDGYTIELVEVSDYVLSNTILQAGDVDANFSQHVPYMESFNAGNDGTLVGVQPVYDFIIAFYSKTLDDIADLPNGATVAIPDDPSNTGRALKLLADEGIVSLDPAIDPYTATPDDITGNPKSLEFLQVAIPQLNAAYDEADLVFQWPSHVAALGLNPHDDGLITELDDRFALNLVVRSEDADSAATAALKKAFTSDEVREVIEGNGTITVAF
;
A
#
# COMPACT_ATOMS: atom_id res chain seq x y z
N MET A 1 38.85 15.39 -3.63
CA MET A 1 38.25 14.57 -2.60
C MET A 1 36.75 14.56 -2.92
N THR A 2 36.32 13.57 -3.68
CA THR A 2 34.91 13.36 -4.02
C THR A 2 34.25 12.72 -2.81
N SER A 3 33.34 13.44 -2.19
CA SER A 3 32.41 12.88 -1.18
C SER A 3 31.56 11.82 -1.89
N ALA A 4 31.81 10.56 -1.58
CA ALA A 4 30.87 9.51 -1.90
C ALA A 4 29.59 9.80 -1.09
N GLY A 5 28.48 10.06 -1.79
CA GLY A 5 27.20 10.18 -1.15
C GLY A 5 26.87 8.83 -0.50
N LYS A 6 26.63 8.84 0.80
CA LYS A 6 26.06 7.69 1.47
C LYS A 6 24.60 7.58 1.00
N ALA A 7 24.22 6.48 0.37
CA ALA A 7 22.84 6.04 0.41
C ALA A 7 22.64 5.50 1.84
N SER A 8 22.44 6.39 2.79
CA SER A 8 22.13 6.03 4.14
C SER A 8 20.64 6.31 4.34
N ASP A 9 19.95 5.36 4.87
CA ASP A 9 18.61 5.43 5.37
C ASP A 9 17.50 5.30 4.29
N VAL A 10 17.11 4.06 3.98
CA VAL A 10 15.81 3.79 3.38
C VAL A 10 14.82 3.66 4.53
N GLY A 11 13.99 4.70 4.74
CA GLY A 11 12.87 4.60 5.65
C GLY A 11 11.77 3.75 5.02
N SER A 12 11.53 2.56 5.56
CA SER A 12 10.30 1.85 5.29
C SER A 12 9.31 2.16 6.40
N GLY A 13 8.21 2.84 6.06
CA GLY A 13 7.09 2.98 6.97
C GLY A 13 6.41 1.65 7.10
N ILE A 14 6.64 0.93 8.21
CA ILE A 14 6.05 -0.37 8.43
C ILE A 14 5.26 -0.35 9.71
N TYR A 15 4.00 -0.74 9.57
CA TYR A 15 3.06 -0.87 10.65
C TYR A 15 3.16 -2.24 11.31
N GLY A 16 3.37 -2.25 12.63
CA GLY A 16 3.26 -3.42 13.49
C GLY A 16 4.43 -4.41 13.40
N ALA A 17 4.59 -5.27 14.39
CA ALA A 17 5.75 -6.12 14.59
C ALA A 17 5.92 -7.31 13.63
N GLU A 18 5.07 -7.45 12.61
CA GLU A 18 5.11 -8.60 11.69
C GLU A 18 5.05 -8.11 10.25
N TYR A 19 6.17 -7.65 9.83
CA TYR A 19 6.40 -6.75 8.75
C TYR A 19 6.58 -7.49 7.47
N GLY A 20 5.52 -7.79 6.87
CA GLY A 20 5.35 -8.24 5.55
C GLY A 20 6.55 -8.14 4.60
N ALA A 21 6.30 -8.36 3.38
CA ALA A 21 7.29 -8.39 2.32
C ALA A 21 8.27 -7.19 2.34
N ALA A 22 7.84 -5.98 2.72
CA ALA A 22 8.67 -4.78 2.59
C ALA A 22 9.98 -4.82 3.40
N CYS A 23 10.00 -5.38 4.62
CA CYS A 23 11.25 -5.55 5.38
C CYS A 23 12.19 -6.55 4.72
N ALA A 24 11.68 -7.75 4.41
CA ALA A 24 12.49 -8.78 3.77
C ALA A 24 13.04 -8.31 2.41
N LEU A 25 12.26 -7.54 1.66
CA LEU A 25 12.68 -6.94 0.39
C LEU A 25 13.75 -5.86 0.59
N THR A 26 13.64 -5.06 1.66
CA THR A 26 14.65 -4.05 2.00
C THR A 26 15.96 -4.71 2.45
N GLU A 27 15.88 -5.80 3.21
CA GLU A 27 17.07 -6.59 3.60
C GLU A 27 17.73 -7.22 2.36
N ALA A 28 16.95 -7.84 1.47
CA ALA A 28 17.48 -8.40 0.22
C ALA A 28 18.11 -7.31 -0.67
N ALA A 29 17.50 -6.12 -0.76
CA ALA A 29 18.07 -4.99 -1.47
C ALA A 29 19.37 -4.48 -0.82
N ALA A 30 19.46 -4.53 0.52
CA ALA A 30 20.68 -4.15 1.24
C ALA A 30 21.84 -5.12 0.97
N ASP A 31 21.56 -6.40 0.81
CA ASP A 31 22.55 -7.40 0.42
C ASP A 31 23.01 -7.24 -1.05
N ALA A 32 22.12 -6.74 -1.91
CA ALA A 32 22.34 -6.59 -3.35
C ALA A 32 22.91 -5.21 -3.76
N ILE A 33 22.99 -4.24 -2.83
CA ILE A 33 23.42 -2.89 -3.19
C ILE A 33 24.89 -2.86 -3.59
N GLU A 34 25.22 -2.05 -4.59
CA GLU A 34 26.58 -1.97 -5.13
C GLU A 34 27.56 -1.28 -4.17
N ASP A 35 28.85 -1.59 -4.33
CA ASP A 35 29.95 -1.02 -3.53
C ASP A 35 29.91 0.51 -3.49
N GLY A 36 30.06 1.07 -2.29
CA GLY A 36 30.06 2.51 -2.04
C GLY A 36 28.71 3.06 -1.54
N TYR A 37 27.66 2.22 -1.49
CA TYR A 37 26.38 2.54 -0.90
C TYR A 37 26.02 1.54 0.19
N THR A 38 25.13 1.96 1.07
CA THR A 38 24.54 1.10 2.12
C THR A 38 23.05 1.44 2.25
N ILE A 39 22.22 0.43 2.51
CA ILE A 39 20.83 0.62 2.90
C ILE A 39 20.74 0.38 4.40
N GLU A 40 20.22 1.36 5.14
CA GLU A 40 19.91 1.25 6.57
C GLU A 40 18.41 1.39 6.74
N LEU A 41 17.78 0.38 7.36
CA LEU A 41 16.34 0.36 7.56
C LEU A 41 15.96 1.23 8.76
N VAL A 42 15.10 2.22 8.54
CA VAL A 42 14.47 3.03 9.57
C VAL A 42 12.99 2.68 9.64
N GLU A 43 12.58 2.03 10.73
CA GLU A 43 11.19 1.69 10.95
C GLU A 43 10.40 2.89 11.48
N VAL A 44 9.23 3.14 10.88
CA VAL A 44 8.30 4.16 11.35
C VAL A 44 6.91 3.55 11.54
N SER A 45 6.16 4.08 12.50
CA SER A 45 4.86 3.51 12.90
C SER A 45 3.65 4.17 12.23
N ASP A 46 3.86 5.07 11.27
CA ASP A 46 2.81 5.88 10.67
C ASP A 46 3.12 6.19 9.20
N TYR A 47 2.16 5.95 8.30
CA TYR A 47 2.34 6.17 6.85
C TYR A 47 2.54 7.65 6.50
N VAL A 48 1.87 8.57 7.20
CA VAL A 48 2.04 10.02 7.00
C VAL A 48 3.42 10.45 7.49
N LEU A 49 3.88 9.89 8.62
CA LEU A 49 5.22 10.15 9.15
C LEU A 49 6.31 9.71 8.18
N SER A 50 6.14 8.56 7.51
CA SER A 50 7.08 8.06 6.49
C SER A 50 7.34 9.10 5.39
N ASN A 51 6.28 9.72 4.88
CA ASN A 51 6.39 10.78 3.86
C ASN A 51 6.94 12.09 4.45
N THR A 52 6.58 12.42 5.67
CA THR A 52 7.02 13.66 6.34
C THR A 52 8.53 13.67 6.56
N ILE A 53 9.10 12.58 7.07
CA ILE A 53 10.56 12.47 7.31
C ILE A 53 11.36 12.42 6.00
N LEU A 54 10.80 11.78 4.94
CA LEU A 54 11.40 11.80 3.61
C LEU A 54 11.40 13.22 3.03
N GLN A 55 10.27 13.93 3.10
CA GLN A 55 10.16 15.31 2.62
C GLN A 55 11.11 16.27 3.39
N ALA A 56 11.31 16.02 4.69
CA ALA A 56 12.23 16.79 5.53
C ALA A 56 13.73 16.50 5.26
N GLY A 57 14.05 15.40 4.57
CA GLY A 57 15.42 14.96 4.30
C GLY A 57 16.04 14.17 5.45
N ASP A 58 15.24 13.68 6.39
CA ASP A 58 15.72 12.85 7.51
C ASP A 58 16.04 11.43 7.04
N VAL A 59 15.42 10.99 5.95
CA VAL A 59 15.73 9.75 5.21
C VAL A 59 15.87 10.05 3.71
N ASP A 60 16.53 9.17 2.97
CA ASP A 60 16.81 9.38 1.53
C ASP A 60 15.72 8.81 0.63
N ALA A 61 15.03 7.76 1.08
CA ALA A 61 13.92 7.14 0.36
C ALA A 61 12.92 6.53 1.34
N ASN A 62 11.70 6.24 0.88
CA ASN A 62 10.80 5.31 1.56
C ASN A 62 10.30 4.20 0.62
N PHE A 63 9.89 3.08 1.21
CA PHE A 63 9.33 1.93 0.54
C PHE A 63 8.14 1.39 1.33
N SER A 64 7.01 2.10 1.26
CA SER A 64 5.85 1.81 2.10
C SER A 64 4.52 2.14 1.43
N GLN A 65 4.52 2.58 0.17
CA GLN A 65 3.34 3.16 -0.45
C GLN A 65 3.29 2.95 -1.96
N HIS A 66 2.11 3.08 -2.50
CA HIS A 66 1.84 3.20 -3.93
C HIS A 66 1.77 4.67 -4.37
N VAL A 67 1.89 4.92 -5.66
CA VAL A 67 1.92 6.28 -6.23
C VAL A 67 0.66 7.10 -5.88
N PRO A 68 -0.59 6.60 -5.99
CA PRO A 68 -1.78 7.39 -5.64
C PRO A 68 -1.78 7.89 -4.19
N TYR A 69 -1.26 7.12 -3.22
CA TYR A 69 -1.14 7.57 -1.84
C TYR A 69 -0.10 8.70 -1.70
N MET A 70 1.07 8.55 -2.34
CA MET A 70 2.11 9.59 -2.38
C MET A 70 1.57 10.89 -3.01
N GLU A 71 0.84 10.80 -4.12
CA GLU A 71 0.25 11.96 -4.78
C GLU A 71 -0.78 12.67 -3.88
N SER A 72 -1.57 11.90 -3.14
CA SER A 72 -2.50 12.43 -2.14
C SER A 72 -1.78 13.16 -1.00
N PHE A 73 -0.67 12.60 -0.51
CA PHE A 73 0.20 13.28 0.46
C PHE A 73 0.77 14.58 -0.12
N ASN A 74 1.33 14.55 -1.33
CA ASN A 74 1.88 15.73 -1.99
C ASN A 74 0.83 16.86 -2.11
N ALA A 75 -0.38 16.52 -2.54
CA ALA A 75 -1.47 17.48 -2.71
C ALA A 75 -1.90 18.13 -1.38
N GLY A 76 -1.88 17.37 -0.29
CA GLY A 76 -2.28 17.86 1.04
C GLY A 76 -1.19 18.58 1.83
N ASN A 77 0.09 18.44 1.43
CA ASN A 77 1.25 18.91 2.21
C ASN A 77 2.25 19.76 1.40
N ASP A 78 1.87 20.23 0.21
CA ASP A 78 2.80 20.89 -0.73
C ASP A 78 4.08 20.04 -0.99
N GLY A 79 3.91 18.71 -1.01
CA GLY A 79 4.99 17.75 -1.14
C GLY A 79 5.52 17.65 -2.56
N THR A 80 6.76 17.17 -2.70
CA THR A 80 7.44 16.98 -4.00
C THR A 80 8.02 15.58 -4.12
N LEU A 81 7.43 14.60 -3.46
CA LEU A 81 7.86 13.21 -3.54
C LEU A 81 7.52 12.61 -4.89
N VAL A 82 8.35 11.67 -5.36
CA VAL A 82 8.16 10.96 -6.62
C VAL A 82 8.42 9.47 -6.45
N GLY A 83 7.56 8.64 -7.04
CA GLY A 83 7.81 7.21 -7.20
C GLY A 83 8.83 6.99 -8.32
N VAL A 84 9.92 6.30 -8.01
CA VAL A 84 11.03 6.10 -8.96
C VAL A 84 11.16 4.68 -9.45
N GLN A 85 10.59 3.70 -8.74
CA GLN A 85 10.64 2.29 -9.10
C GLN A 85 9.48 1.52 -8.48
N PRO A 86 8.54 0.97 -9.25
CA PRO A 86 7.61 -0.05 -8.77
C PRO A 86 8.40 -1.32 -8.46
N VAL A 87 8.07 -2.00 -7.36
CA VAL A 87 8.80 -3.18 -6.89
C VAL A 87 7.90 -4.41 -6.86
N TYR A 88 6.74 -4.31 -6.23
CA TYR A 88 5.78 -5.41 -6.21
C TYR A 88 4.34 -4.93 -6.20
N ASP A 89 3.46 -5.77 -6.76
CA ASP A 89 2.02 -5.69 -6.62
C ASP A 89 1.55 -6.64 -5.53
N PHE A 90 0.38 -6.35 -4.96
CA PHE A 90 -0.25 -7.18 -3.93
C PHE A 90 -1.75 -7.32 -4.17
N ILE A 91 -2.27 -8.49 -3.81
CA ILE A 91 -3.69 -8.78 -3.90
C ILE A 91 -4.39 -8.10 -2.72
N ILE A 92 -5.23 -7.11 -3.02
CA ILE A 92 -6.13 -6.53 -2.03
C ILE A 92 -7.43 -7.33 -1.99
N ALA A 93 -8.09 -7.38 -0.84
CA ALA A 93 -9.37 -8.06 -0.74
C ALA A 93 -10.30 -7.42 0.31
N PHE A 94 -11.58 -7.73 0.16
CA PHE A 94 -12.54 -7.62 1.25
C PHE A 94 -12.67 -8.95 1.98
N TYR A 95 -12.67 -8.88 3.29
CA TYR A 95 -12.75 -10.03 4.19
C TYR A 95 -13.95 -9.90 5.11
N SER A 96 -14.47 -11.03 5.56
CA SER A 96 -15.52 -11.10 6.57
C SER A 96 -15.21 -12.18 7.59
N LYS A 97 -15.60 -11.95 8.84
CA LYS A 97 -15.52 -12.93 9.92
C LYS A 97 -16.70 -13.93 9.88
N THR A 98 -17.78 -13.55 9.23
CA THR A 98 -19.07 -14.25 9.33
C THR A 98 -19.63 -14.72 8.00
N LEU A 99 -19.08 -14.25 6.87
CA LEU A 99 -19.54 -14.59 5.53
C LEU A 99 -18.52 -15.45 4.81
N ASP A 100 -19.00 -16.46 4.12
CA ASP A 100 -18.20 -17.32 3.24
C ASP A 100 -18.36 -16.92 1.75
N ASP A 101 -19.35 -16.10 1.42
CA ASP A 101 -19.63 -15.61 0.06
C ASP A 101 -20.15 -14.18 0.13
N ILE A 102 -19.65 -13.31 -0.74
CA ILE A 102 -20.06 -11.90 -0.83
C ILE A 102 -21.56 -11.76 -1.22
N ALA A 103 -22.12 -12.74 -1.90
CA ALA A 103 -23.54 -12.76 -2.24
C ALA A 103 -24.45 -12.77 -1.00
N ASP A 104 -23.95 -13.31 0.12
CA ASP A 104 -24.67 -13.40 1.40
C ASP A 104 -24.56 -12.10 2.23
N LEU A 105 -23.88 -11.06 1.73
CA LEU A 105 -23.77 -9.76 2.41
C LEU A 105 -25.17 -9.22 2.74
N PRO A 106 -25.52 -8.99 4.03
CA PRO A 106 -26.88 -8.62 4.42
C PRO A 106 -27.22 -7.16 4.06
N ASN A 107 -28.50 -6.85 4.04
CA ASN A 107 -28.97 -5.48 3.96
C ASN A 107 -28.59 -4.72 5.24
N GLY A 108 -28.08 -3.49 5.09
CA GLY A 108 -27.61 -2.68 6.22
C GLY A 108 -26.25 -3.11 6.78
N ALA A 109 -25.51 -3.96 6.05
CA ALA A 109 -24.18 -4.39 6.48
C ALA A 109 -23.23 -3.20 6.66
N THR A 110 -22.39 -3.27 7.69
CA THR A 110 -21.31 -2.32 7.93
C THR A 110 -20.08 -2.74 7.13
N VAL A 111 -19.57 -1.83 6.30
CA VAL A 111 -18.38 -2.03 5.46
C VAL A 111 -17.26 -1.09 5.95
N ALA A 112 -16.21 -1.64 6.53
CA ALA A 112 -15.06 -0.86 6.94
C ALA A 112 -14.08 -0.69 5.77
N ILE A 113 -13.73 0.56 5.51
CA ILE A 113 -12.82 0.97 4.44
C ILE A 113 -11.80 2.00 4.99
N PRO A 114 -10.64 2.17 4.32
CA PRO A 114 -9.69 3.22 4.68
C PRO A 114 -10.31 4.61 4.63
N ASP A 115 -9.75 5.54 5.42
CA ASP A 115 -10.16 6.95 5.46
C ASP A 115 -9.30 7.87 4.58
N ASP A 116 -8.19 7.37 4.03
CA ASP A 116 -7.39 8.11 3.06
C ASP A 116 -8.04 8.11 1.67
N PRO A 117 -7.95 9.22 0.91
CA PRO A 117 -8.68 9.37 -0.35
C PRO A 117 -8.36 8.29 -1.39
N SER A 118 -7.08 7.87 -1.52
CA SER A 118 -6.66 6.94 -2.56
C SER A 118 -7.17 5.52 -2.32
N ASN A 119 -7.13 5.05 -1.07
CA ASN A 119 -7.62 3.72 -0.72
C ASN A 119 -9.14 3.68 -0.48
N THR A 120 -9.77 4.80 -0.06
CA THR A 120 -11.23 4.94 -0.08
C THR A 120 -11.77 4.71 -1.50
N GLY A 121 -11.24 5.44 -2.47
CA GLY A 121 -11.65 5.31 -3.87
C GLY A 121 -11.43 3.89 -4.42
N ARG A 122 -10.27 3.29 -4.12
CA ARG A 122 -9.96 1.90 -4.49
C ARG A 122 -10.97 0.91 -3.93
N ALA A 123 -11.30 1.00 -2.63
CA ALA A 123 -12.26 0.12 -1.98
C ALA A 123 -13.67 0.25 -2.58
N LEU A 124 -14.12 1.49 -2.81
CA LEU A 124 -15.43 1.76 -3.42
C LEU A 124 -15.51 1.28 -4.88
N LYS A 125 -14.42 1.47 -5.62
CA LYS A 125 -14.32 0.96 -7.00
C LYS A 125 -14.43 -0.56 -7.04
N LEU A 126 -13.73 -1.27 -6.17
CA LEU A 126 -13.81 -2.74 -6.10
C LEU A 126 -15.25 -3.22 -5.83
N LEU A 127 -15.95 -2.57 -4.90
CA LEU A 127 -17.37 -2.87 -4.66
C LEU A 127 -18.28 -2.54 -5.86
N ALA A 128 -17.92 -1.50 -6.62
CA ALA A 128 -18.67 -1.13 -7.81
C ALA A 128 -18.43 -2.09 -8.99
N ASP A 129 -17.19 -2.54 -9.17
CA ASP A 129 -16.84 -3.54 -10.20
C ASP A 129 -17.59 -4.86 -9.98
N GLU A 130 -17.82 -5.24 -8.73
CA GLU A 130 -18.62 -6.41 -8.34
C GLU A 130 -20.15 -6.13 -8.34
N GLY A 131 -20.57 -4.91 -8.68
CA GLY A 131 -21.97 -4.53 -8.77
C GLY A 131 -22.69 -4.43 -7.41
N ILE A 132 -21.94 -4.37 -6.31
CA ILE A 132 -22.48 -4.24 -4.94
C ILE A 132 -22.99 -2.82 -4.70
N VAL A 133 -22.28 -1.82 -5.22
CA VAL A 133 -22.70 -0.43 -5.26
C VAL A 133 -22.61 0.12 -6.68
N SER A 134 -23.11 1.34 -6.91
CA SER A 134 -22.88 2.08 -8.14
C SER A 134 -22.30 3.44 -7.79
N LEU A 135 -21.27 3.87 -8.51
CA LEU A 135 -20.66 5.19 -8.35
C LEU A 135 -21.19 6.16 -9.41
N ASP A 136 -21.02 7.45 -9.18
CA ASP A 136 -21.33 8.48 -10.18
C ASP A 136 -20.42 8.29 -11.39
N PRO A 137 -20.97 8.04 -12.60
CA PRO A 137 -20.17 7.83 -13.81
C PRO A 137 -19.41 9.09 -14.29
N ALA A 138 -19.67 10.25 -13.69
CA ALA A 138 -19.00 11.50 -14.05
C ALA A 138 -17.66 11.71 -13.32
N ILE A 139 -17.36 10.90 -12.29
CA ILE A 139 -16.11 11.00 -11.52
C ILE A 139 -15.12 9.90 -11.89
N ASP A 140 -13.85 10.12 -11.60
CA ASP A 140 -12.86 9.05 -11.60
C ASP A 140 -13.15 8.12 -10.39
N PRO A 141 -13.45 6.83 -10.60
CA PRO A 141 -13.80 5.92 -9.51
C PRO A 141 -12.70 5.77 -8.45
N TYR A 142 -11.44 6.03 -8.79
CA TYR A 142 -10.33 6.01 -7.84
C TYR A 142 -10.25 7.25 -6.93
N THR A 143 -11.08 8.28 -7.19
CA THR A 143 -11.24 9.44 -6.32
C THR A 143 -12.59 9.48 -5.62
N ALA A 144 -13.38 8.39 -5.75
CA ALA A 144 -14.71 8.28 -5.18
C ALA A 144 -14.68 8.33 -3.65
N THR A 145 -15.70 8.96 -3.11
CA THR A 145 -16.03 8.98 -1.69
C THR A 145 -17.38 8.29 -1.46
N PRO A 146 -17.79 7.94 -0.25
CA PRO A 146 -19.13 7.42 0.01
C PRO A 146 -20.27 8.31 -0.47
N ASP A 147 -20.05 9.64 -0.58
CA ASP A 147 -21.04 10.60 -1.08
C ASP A 147 -21.27 10.46 -2.59
N ASP A 148 -20.35 9.83 -3.32
CA ASP A 148 -20.44 9.61 -4.78
C ASP A 148 -21.16 8.30 -5.14
N ILE A 149 -21.67 7.58 -4.15
CA ILE A 149 -22.45 6.36 -4.35
C ILE A 149 -23.86 6.74 -4.82
N THR A 150 -24.16 6.42 -6.06
CA THR A 150 -25.49 6.66 -6.70
C THR A 150 -26.45 5.48 -6.57
N GLY A 151 -25.95 4.29 -6.30
CA GLY A 151 -26.73 3.08 -6.06
C GLY A 151 -26.16 2.24 -4.92
N ASN A 152 -26.99 1.99 -3.91
CA ASN A 152 -26.66 1.17 -2.75
C ASN A 152 -27.84 0.26 -2.42
N PRO A 153 -28.09 -0.79 -3.22
CA PRO A 153 -29.29 -1.60 -3.13
C PRO A 153 -29.42 -2.37 -1.82
N LYS A 154 -28.29 -2.65 -1.16
CA LYS A 154 -28.25 -3.34 0.13
C LYS A 154 -28.25 -2.36 1.32
N SER A 155 -28.29 -1.03 1.08
CA SER A 155 -28.23 0.01 2.13
C SER A 155 -27.01 -0.16 3.05
N LEU A 156 -25.85 -0.43 2.48
CA LEU A 156 -24.59 -0.62 3.20
C LEU A 156 -24.23 0.66 3.96
N GLU A 157 -23.69 0.50 5.16
CA GLU A 157 -23.16 1.58 5.99
C GLU A 157 -21.62 1.56 5.93
N PHE A 158 -21.00 2.67 5.53
CA PHE A 158 -19.55 2.76 5.38
C PHE A 158 -18.91 3.32 6.64
N LEU A 159 -17.99 2.54 7.22
CA LEU A 159 -17.15 2.94 8.34
C LEU A 159 -15.74 3.26 7.81
N GLN A 160 -15.41 4.55 7.74
CA GLN A 160 -14.06 4.98 7.35
C GLN A 160 -13.17 5.04 8.58
N VAL A 161 -12.04 4.32 8.53
CA VAL A 161 -11.06 4.25 9.62
C VAL A 161 -9.64 4.33 9.07
N ALA A 162 -8.72 4.81 9.88
CA ALA A 162 -7.30 4.78 9.51
C ALA A 162 -6.83 3.34 9.28
N ILE A 163 -5.95 3.13 8.28
CA ILE A 163 -5.46 1.81 7.87
C ILE A 163 -5.08 0.90 9.05
N PRO A 164 -4.38 1.37 10.11
CA PRO A 164 -4.03 0.52 11.24
C PRO A 164 -5.22 0.03 12.08
N GLN A 165 -6.37 0.68 11.95
CA GLN A 165 -7.57 0.33 12.71
C GLN A 165 -8.43 -0.72 12.00
N LEU A 166 -8.16 -1.02 10.72
CA LEU A 166 -8.93 -1.96 9.93
C LEU A 166 -8.89 -3.39 10.50
N ASN A 167 -7.77 -3.82 11.12
CA ASN A 167 -7.72 -5.12 11.80
C ASN A 167 -8.65 -5.20 13.01
N ALA A 168 -8.79 -4.10 13.76
CA ALA A 168 -9.77 -4.04 14.84
C ALA A 168 -11.22 -4.03 14.30
N ALA A 169 -11.44 -3.35 13.17
CA ALA A 169 -12.74 -3.32 12.52
C ALA A 169 -13.19 -4.71 12.00
N TYR A 170 -12.28 -5.65 11.76
CA TYR A 170 -12.60 -7.02 11.34
C TYR A 170 -13.48 -7.79 12.35
N ASP A 171 -13.40 -7.44 13.64
CA ASP A 171 -14.23 -8.03 14.67
C ASP A 171 -15.63 -7.41 14.76
N GLU A 172 -15.84 -6.22 14.22
CA GLU A 172 -17.04 -5.40 14.43
C GLU A 172 -17.85 -5.17 13.14
N ALA A 173 -17.19 -5.10 11.98
CA ALA A 173 -17.83 -4.88 10.68
C ALA A 173 -18.19 -6.20 9.98
N ASP A 174 -19.19 -6.16 9.11
CA ASP A 174 -19.60 -7.31 8.31
C ASP A 174 -18.62 -7.58 7.17
N LEU A 175 -17.97 -6.52 6.66
CA LEU A 175 -17.01 -6.58 5.56
C LEU A 175 -15.89 -5.57 5.78
N VAL A 176 -14.61 -5.94 5.55
CA VAL A 176 -13.46 -5.08 5.79
C VAL A 176 -12.49 -5.16 4.62
N PHE A 177 -12.10 -3.99 4.07
CA PHE A 177 -11.06 -3.87 3.06
C PHE A 177 -9.67 -3.98 3.69
N GLN A 178 -8.80 -4.87 3.17
CA GLN A 178 -7.51 -5.13 3.82
C GLN A 178 -6.40 -5.60 2.88
N TRP A 179 -5.16 -5.37 3.33
CA TRP A 179 -3.91 -5.79 2.71
C TRP A 179 -3.46 -7.17 3.19
N PRO A 180 -2.74 -7.95 2.35
CA PRO A 180 -2.21 -9.26 2.72
C PRO A 180 -1.36 -9.23 4.00
N SER A 181 -0.50 -8.23 4.14
CA SER A 181 0.37 -8.07 5.31
C SER A 181 -0.39 -7.82 6.60
N HIS A 182 -1.55 -7.17 6.55
CA HIS A 182 -2.36 -6.89 7.73
C HIS A 182 -3.18 -8.10 8.14
N VAL A 183 -3.81 -8.77 7.18
CA VAL A 183 -4.65 -9.95 7.50
C VAL A 183 -3.81 -11.18 7.88
N ALA A 184 -2.53 -11.23 7.50
CA ALA A 184 -1.62 -12.29 7.96
C ALA A 184 -1.55 -12.36 9.49
N ALA A 185 -1.62 -11.22 10.19
CA ALA A 185 -1.68 -11.17 11.65
C ALA A 185 -2.98 -11.79 12.23
N LEU A 186 -4.04 -11.88 11.41
CA LEU A 186 -5.30 -12.55 11.74
C LEU A 186 -5.31 -14.03 11.29
N GLY A 187 -4.22 -14.51 10.68
CA GLY A 187 -4.11 -15.86 10.13
C GLY A 187 -4.83 -16.04 8.81
N LEU A 188 -5.15 -14.93 8.11
CA LEU A 188 -5.89 -14.92 6.85
C LEU A 188 -4.95 -14.63 5.67
N ASN A 189 -5.38 -15.02 4.47
CA ASN A 189 -4.71 -14.67 3.23
C ASN A 189 -5.73 -14.37 2.10
N PRO A 190 -5.35 -13.55 1.09
CA PRO A 190 -6.31 -13.12 0.06
C PRO A 190 -6.80 -14.24 -0.87
N HIS A 191 -6.05 -15.33 -1.03
CA HIS A 191 -6.43 -16.42 -1.93
C HIS A 191 -7.52 -17.33 -1.36
N ASP A 192 -7.46 -17.59 -0.04
CA ASP A 192 -8.35 -18.54 0.63
C ASP A 192 -9.52 -17.83 1.33
N ASP A 193 -9.28 -16.59 1.83
CA ASP A 193 -10.20 -15.89 2.73
C ASP A 193 -10.79 -14.60 2.13
N GLY A 194 -10.24 -14.13 1.00
CA GLY A 194 -10.75 -12.94 0.31
C GLY A 194 -12.07 -13.21 -0.39
N LEU A 195 -13.14 -12.52 -0.01
CA LEU A 195 -14.47 -12.67 -0.62
C LEU A 195 -14.55 -12.04 -2.02
N ILE A 196 -13.92 -10.90 -2.20
CA ILE A 196 -13.65 -10.25 -3.48
C ILE A 196 -12.22 -9.73 -3.46
N THR A 197 -11.52 -9.90 -4.56
CA THR A 197 -10.08 -9.58 -4.65
C THR A 197 -9.78 -8.72 -5.86
N GLU A 198 -8.72 -7.94 -5.77
CA GLU A 198 -8.21 -7.13 -6.86
C GLU A 198 -6.68 -7.17 -6.87
N LEU A 199 -6.12 -7.19 -8.08
CA LEU A 199 -4.71 -6.93 -8.35
C LEU A 199 -4.66 -5.84 -9.44
N ASP A 200 -4.18 -4.65 -9.09
CA ASP A 200 -4.11 -3.50 -9.99
C ASP A 200 -2.71 -2.87 -9.90
N ASP A 201 -1.96 -2.87 -11.00
CA ASP A 201 -0.58 -2.38 -11.11
C ASP A 201 -0.43 -0.89 -10.79
N ARG A 202 -1.51 -0.10 -10.84
CA ARG A 202 -1.56 1.28 -10.37
C ARG A 202 -1.15 1.42 -8.91
N PHE A 203 -1.41 0.38 -8.11
CA PHE A 203 -1.14 0.36 -6.68
C PHE A 203 0.10 -0.44 -6.30
N ALA A 204 0.98 -0.70 -7.27
CA ALA A 204 2.28 -1.30 -7.00
C ALA A 204 3.01 -0.50 -5.91
N LEU A 205 3.63 -1.20 -4.98
CA LEU A 205 4.51 -0.55 -4.00
C LEU A 205 5.75 -0.01 -4.68
N ASN A 206 6.02 1.26 -4.44
CA ASN A 206 7.09 2.00 -5.08
C ASN A 206 8.20 2.38 -4.10
N LEU A 207 9.43 2.36 -4.62
CA LEU A 207 10.50 3.15 -4.04
C LEU A 207 10.22 4.62 -4.32
N VAL A 208 10.16 5.44 -3.27
CA VAL A 208 9.82 6.86 -3.34
C VAL A 208 10.97 7.70 -2.80
N VAL A 209 11.29 8.79 -3.49
CA VAL A 209 12.34 9.75 -3.14
C VAL A 209 11.82 11.18 -3.27
N ARG A 210 12.58 12.17 -2.82
CA ARG A 210 12.34 13.58 -3.15
C ARG A 210 12.60 13.78 -4.66
N SER A 211 11.85 14.67 -5.30
CA SER A 211 11.98 14.93 -6.75
C SER A 211 13.38 15.40 -7.16
N GLU A 212 14.08 16.14 -6.28
CA GLU A 212 15.45 16.61 -6.51
C GLU A 212 16.49 15.48 -6.50
N ASP A 213 16.20 14.37 -5.86
CA ASP A 213 17.09 13.21 -5.74
C ASP A 213 16.77 12.11 -6.78
N ALA A 214 15.73 12.26 -7.58
CA ALA A 214 15.24 11.22 -8.50
C ALA A 214 16.27 10.70 -9.50
N ASP A 215 17.13 11.60 -9.99
CA ASP A 215 18.19 11.29 -10.96
C ASP A 215 19.59 11.15 -10.30
N SER A 216 19.66 11.06 -8.97
CA SER A 216 20.94 10.92 -8.26
C SER A 216 21.55 9.53 -8.49
N ALA A 217 22.87 9.44 -8.33
CA ALA A 217 23.58 8.17 -8.38
C ALA A 217 23.14 7.22 -7.25
N ALA A 218 22.79 7.77 -6.08
CA ALA A 218 22.26 7.00 -4.95
C ALA A 218 20.88 6.39 -5.29
N THR A 219 19.98 7.17 -5.89
CA THR A 219 18.68 6.65 -6.36
C THR A 219 18.85 5.59 -7.44
N ALA A 220 19.80 5.76 -8.36
CA ALA A 220 20.10 4.73 -9.36
C ALA A 220 20.58 3.42 -8.73
N ALA A 221 21.44 3.50 -7.70
CA ALA A 221 21.90 2.33 -6.94
C ALA A 221 20.75 1.65 -6.18
N LEU A 222 19.87 2.44 -5.54
CA LEU A 222 18.66 1.92 -4.86
C LEU A 222 17.73 1.20 -5.84
N LYS A 223 17.40 1.81 -6.99
CA LYS A 223 16.56 1.18 -8.02
C LYS A 223 17.13 -0.17 -8.46
N LYS A 224 18.44 -0.24 -8.71
CA LYS A 224 19.10 -1.48 -9.10
C LYS A 224 19.04 -2.54 -7.99
N ALA A 225 19.24 -2.15 -6.74
CA ALA A 225 19.15 -3.04 -5.59
C ALA A 225 17.72 -3.59 -5.41
N PHE A 226 16.70 -2.74 -5.46
CA PHE A 226 15.29 -3.13 -5.32
C PHE A 226 14.72 -3.89 -6.54
N THR A 227 15.47 -4.01 -7.63
CA THR A 227 15.11 -4.82 -8.81
C THR A 227 16.09 -5.98 -9.05
N SER A 228 16.86 -6.35 -8.04
CA SER A 228 17.84 -7.45 -8.09
C SER A 228 17.17 -8.83 -8.11
N ASP A 229 17.96 -9.85 -8.40
CA ASP A 229 17.50 -11.23 -8.37
C ASP A 229 17.16 -11.67 -6.94
N GLU A 230 17.89 -11.18 -5.93
CA GLU A 230 17.63 -11.43 -4.51
C GLU A 230 16.26 -10.90 -4.07
N VAL A 231 15.90 -9.69 -4.50
CA VAL A 231 14.58 -9.10 -4.24
C VAL A 231 13.49 -9.89 -4.98
N ARG A 232 13.73 -10.28 -6.23
CA ARG A 232 12.82 -11.11 -7.01
C ARG A 232 12.53 -12.44 -6.33
N GLU A 233 13.55 -13.13 -5.84
CA GLU A 233 13.38 -14.40 -5.12
C GLU A 233 12.50 -14.27 -3.87
N VAL A 234 12.63 -13.18 -3.12
CA VAL A 234 11.77 -12.90 -1.95
C VAL A 234 10.31 -12.68 -2.39
N ILE A 235 10.08 -11.93 -3.48
CA ILE A 235 8.72 -11.70 -4.00
C ILE A 235 8.08 -13.02 -4.44
N GLU A 236 8.78 -13.81 -5.26
CA GLU A 236 8.29 -15.07 -5.79
C GLU A 236 8.04 -16.12 -4.69
N GLY A 237 8.80 -16.06 -3.60
CA GLY A 237 8.62 -16.92 -2.43
C GLY A 237 7.47 -16.54 -1.49
N ASN A 238 6.92 -15.33 -1.61
CA ASN A 238 5.92 -14.82 -0.67
C ASN A 238 4.50 -15.36 -0.91
N GLY A 239 4.10 -15.55 -2.16
CA GLY A 239 2.80 -16.12 -2.54
C GLY A 239 1.61 -15.14 -2.53
N THR A 240 1.73 -13.95 -1.93
CA THR A 240 0.65 -12.93 -1.89
C THR A 240 0.99 -11.64 -2.63
N ILE A 241 2.21 -11.55 -3.11
CA ILE A 241 2.74 -10.43 -3.90
C ILE A 241 3.32 -10.92 -5.21
N THR A 242 3.40 -10.05 -6.19
CA THR A 242 3.96 -10.33 -7.53
C THR A 242 4.95 -9.27 -7.95
N VAL A 243 5.95 -9.64 -8.76
CA VAL A 243 6.97 -8.71 -9.27
C VAL A 243 6.32 -7.64 -10.15
N ALA A 244 6.67 -6.36 -9.92
CA ALA A 244 6.20 -5.20 -10.69
C ALA A 244 7.31 -4.53 -11.53
N PHE A 245 8.47 -5.21 -11.76
CA PHE A 245 9.61 -4.72 -12.55
C PHE A 245 10.12 -5.75 -13.56
#